data_a0b564d34b46378a8fa8cfc79ab94d09
#
_entry.id   a0b564d34b46378a8fa8cfc79ab94d09
#
_cell.length_a   1.000
_cell.length_b   1.000
_cell.length_c   1.000
_cell.angle_alpha   90.00
_cell.angle_beta   90.00
_cell.angle_gamma   90.00
#
_symmetry.space_group_name_H-M   'P 1'
#
loop_
_entity.id
_entity.type
_entity.pdbx_description
1 polymer ?
#
loop_
_entity_poly.entity_id
_entity_poly.type
_entity_poly.pdbx_seq_one_letter_code
_entity_poly.pdbx_strand_id
1 'polypeptide(L)'
;GDRFIPNYNKERTNNSSLTIISSYGITDHFTISAFFPFRYILNQKVLFRGQNPNLYNGGKYFRESYGLGDVLLQARIQRTFFNEIPIVLGIGVKLSNGKINMTDEFGERISDNLQVGTGTVDPILSIYSSQDIKKLVLSGGVFTRISTGENIYGYKYGNEIQTLINLDYIENHLLYGGVQVSHLLSTRDYYEYGKISRDRGGESYFLTGKIGTKATDNLDFEMTLQMPLHQNLNESQLVSPFIIQFGSLYRFGT
;
A
#
# COMPACT_ATOMS: atom_id res chain seq x y z
N GLY A 1 -6.45 42.03 -11.66
CA GLY A 1 -7.34 41.23 -10.87
C GLY A 1 -7.39 39.83 -11.43
N ASP A 2 -6.56 38.92 -10.87
CA ASP A 2 -6.54 37.52 -11.24
C ASP A 2 -7.88 36.89 -10.86
N ARG A 3 -8.66 36.54 -11.86
CA ARG A 3 -9.84 35.72 -11.66
C ARG A 3 -9.38 34.31 -11.28
N PHE A 4 -9.45 33.99 -10.02
CA PHE A 4 -9.37 32.62 -9.54
C PHE A 4 -10.50 31.84 -10.23
N ILE A 5 -10.19 31.08 -11.27
CA ILE A 5 -11.10 30.08 -11.82
C ILE A 5 -10.92 28.85 -10.95
N PRO A 6 -11.90 28.51 -10.09
CA PRO A 6 -11.78 27.29 -9.31
C PRO A 6 -11.76 26.13 -10.30
N ASN A 7 -10.65 25.41 -10.36
CA ASN A 7 -10.55 24.14 -11.10
C ASN A 7 -11.36 23.09 -10.33
N TYR A 8 -12.67 23.08 -10.50
CA TYR A 8 -13.59 22.09 -9.95
C TYR A 8 -13.52 20.77 -10.72
N ASN A 9 -12.33 20.24 -10.93
CA ASN A 9 -12.18 18.86 -11.37
C ASN A 9 -12.53 17.95 -10.19
N LYS A 10 -13.79 17.55 -10.09
CA LYS A 10 -14.19 16.51 -9.14
C LYS A 10 -13.63 15.19 -9.63
N GLU A 11 -12.64 14.70 -8.92
CA GLU A 11 -12.04 13.40 -9.17
C GLU A 11 -12.24 12.49 -7.95
N ARG A 12 -12.63 11.25 -8.20
CA ARG A 12 -12.82 10.23 -7.16
C ARG A 12 -12.19 8.93 -7.62
N THR A 13 -11.41 8.32 -6.74
CA THR A 13 -10.83 6.99 -6.96
C THR A 13 -11.35 6.02 -5.91
N ASN A 14 -11.92 4.90 -6.36
CA ASN A 14 -12.20 3.75 -5.53
C ASN A 14 -11.11 2.71 -5.83
N ASN A 15 -10.45 2.24 -4.79
CA ASN A 15 -9.43 1.21 -4.89
C ASN A 15 -9.83 0.05 -3.98
N SER A 16 -10.06 -1.11 -4.57
CA SER A 16 -10.31 -2.36 -3.86
C SER A 16 -9.17 -3.32 -4.13
N SER A 17 -8.72 -4.04 -3.12
CA SER A 17 -7.66 -5.02 -3.29
C SER A 17 -7.91 -6.27 -2.48
N LEU A 18 -7.53 -7.41 -3.05
CA LEU A 18 -7.39 -8.69 -2.36
C LEU A 18 -5.93 -9.10 -2.42
N THR A 19 -5.29 -9.30 -1.27
CA THR A 19 -3.91 -9.78 -1.23
C THR A 19 -3.89 -11.19 -0.64
N ILE A 20 -3.41 -12.15 -1.42
CA ILE A 20 -3.13 -13.50 -0.93
C ILE A 20 -1.68 -13.53 -0.48
N ILE A 21 -1.45 -13.94 0.76
CA ILE A 21 -0.12 -14.06 1.36
C ILE A 21 0.13 -15.53 1.64
N SER A 22 1.24 -16.04 1.11
CA SER A 22 1.74 -17.38 1.43
C SER A 22 3.08 -17.24 2.14
N SER A 23 3.22 -17.89 3.30
CA SER A 23 4.47 -17.87 4.07
C SER A 23 4.86 -19.29 4.44
N TYR A 24 6.15 -19.61 4.34
CA TYR A 24 6.70 -20.89 4.69
C TYR A 24 7.95 -20.71 5.59
N GLY A 25 7.89 -21.29 6.80
CA GLY A 25 9.03 -21.37 7.70
C GLY A 25 9.98 -22.48 7.24
N ILE A 26 11.17 -22.11 6.81
CA ILE A 26 12.22 -23.06 6.43
C ILE A 26 12.93 -23.59 7.69
N THR A 27 13.11 -22.70 8.67
CA THR A 27 13.62 -23.03 10.00
C THR A 27 12.86 -22.20 11.04
N ASP A 28 13.10 -22.45 12.33
CA ASP A 28 12.50 -21.67 13.43
C ASP A 28 12.81 -20.17 13.35
N HIS A 29 13.81 -19.78 12.58
CA HIS A 29 14.28 -18.40 12.47
C HIS A 29 14.22 -17.82 11.06
N PHE A 30 13.91 -18.65 10.05
CA PHE A 30 13.95 -18.22 8.66
C PHE A 30 12.64 -18.55 7.94
N THR A 31 12.02 -17.51 7.39
CA THR A 31 10.72 -17.59 6.68
C THR A 31 10.84 -16.94 5.31
N ILE A 32 10.24 -17.57 4.30
CA ILE A 32 9.99 -16.95 3.00
C ILE A 32 8.51 -16.65 2.86
N SER A 33 8.19 -15.56 2.18
CA SER A 33 6.81 -15.15 1.95
C SER A 33 6.63 -14.62 0.53
N ALA A 34 5.45 -14.87 -0.03
CA ALA A 34 5.03 -14.30 -1.30
C ALA A 34 3.69 -13.61 -1.12
N PHE A 35 3.54 -12.43 -1.72
CA PHE A 35 2.34 -11.60 -1.66
C PHE A 35 1.81 -11.42 -3.07
N PHE A 36 0.55 -11.78 -3.30
CA PHE A 36 -0.13 -11.73 -4.59
C PHE A 36 -1.28 -10.72 -4.49
N PRO A 37 -1.05 -9.43 -4.82
CA PRO A 37 -2.09 -8.41 -4.76
C PRO A 37 -2.94 -8.43 -6.02
N PHE A 38 -4.24 -8.66 -5.89
CA PHE A 38 -5.23 -8.43 -6.93
C PHE A 38 -5.88 -7.07 -6.68
N ARG A 39 -5.89 -6.20 -7.66
CA ARG A 39 -6.37 -4.83 -7.53
C ARG A 39 -7.49 -4.55 -8.51
N TYR A 40 -8.44 -3.73 -8.06
CA TYR A 40 -9.46 -3.11 -8.88
C TYR A 40 -9.48 -1.62 -8.56
N ILE A 41 -9.19 -0.79 -9.53
CA ILE A 41 -9.11 0.66 -9.41
C ILE A 41 -10.13 1.26 -10.37
N LEU A 42 -11.10 2.00 -9.83
CA LEU A 42 -12.06 2.77 -10.61
C LEU A 42 -11.85 4.25 -10.29
N ASN A 43 -11.41 5.00 -11.28
CA ASN A 43 -11.26 6.44 -11.18
C ASN A 43 -12.30 7.13 -12.04
N GLN A 44 -13.04 8.04 -11.45
CA GLN A 44 -14.02 8.89 -12.11
C GLN A 44 -13.58 10.34 -12.01
N LYS A 45 -13.55 11.02 -13.15
CA LYS A 45 -13.26 12.45 -13.24
C LYS A 45 -14.42 13.16 -13.96
N VAL A 46 -14.77 14.34 -13.49
CA VAL A 46 -15.72 15.22 -14.19
C VAL A 46 -14.91 16.17 -15.06
N LEU A 47 -15.14 16.11 -16.37
CA LEU A 47 -14.50 16.95 -17.35
C LEU A 47 -15.45 18.08 -17.77
N PHE A 48 -14.88 19.26 -17.98
CA PHE A 48 -15.61 20.40 -18.55
C PHE A 48 -15.43 20.43 -20.08
N ARG A 49 -16.28 21.22 -20.73
CA ARG A 49 -16.25 21.41 -22.18
C ARG A 49 -14.84 21.77 -22.67
N GLY A 50 -14.36 21.07 -23.68
CA GLY A 50 -13.07 21.29 -24.33
C GLY A 50 -11.85 20.70 -23.58
N GLN A 51 -12.01 20.02 -22.44
CA GLN A 51 -10.91 19.42 -21.70
C GLN A 51 -10.41 18.09 -22.28
N ASN A 52 -11.27 17.38 -23.01
CA ASN A 52 -10.91 16.13 -23.69
C ASN A 52 -11.55 16.12 -25.08
N PRO A 53 -10.79 15.85 -26.14
CA PRO A 53 -11.32 15.80 -27.50
C PRO A 53 -12.47 14.80 -27.67
N ASN A 54 -12.39 13.65 -27.00
CA ASN A 54 -13.39 12.58 -27.06
C ASN A 54 -14.67 12.90 -26.26
N LEU A 55 -14.58 13.84 -25.32
CA LEU A 55 -15.68 14.36 -24.49
C LEU A 55 -15.77 15.88 -24.59
N TYR A 56 -15.86 16.41 -25.83
CA TYR A 56 -15.80 17.85 -26.08
C TYR A 56 -16.84 18.66 -25.28
N ASN A 57 -18.04 18.12 -25.10
CA ASN A 57 -19.11 18.77 -24.33
C ASN A 57 -18.95 18.63 -22.82
N GLY A 58 -17.89 17.96 -22.36
CA GLY A 58 -17.69 17.60 -20.96
C GLY A 58 -18.50 16.38 -20.55
N GLY A 59 -18.42 15.99 -19.29
CA GLY A 59 -19.14 14.85 -18.76
C GLY A 59 -18.32 14.04 -17.76
N LYS A 60 -18.81 12.86 -17.46
CA LYS A 60 -18.09 11.89 -16.61
C LYS A 60 -17.13 11.09 -17.47
N TYR A 61 -15.90 11.00 -17.00
CA TYR A 61 -14.81 10.28 -17.62
C TYR A 61 -14.32 9.18 -16.67
N PHE A 62 -14.29 7.95 -17.14
CA PHE A 62 -13.95 6.79 -16.35
C PHE A 62 -12.62 6.18 -16.80
N ARG A 63 -11.81 5.81 -15.81
CA ARG A 63 -10.57 5.06 -16.01
C ARG A 63 -10.59 3.87 -15.07
N GLU A 64 -10.45 2.69 -15.62
CA GLU A 64 -10.56 1.44 -14.90
C GLU A 64 -9.31 0.60 -15.10
N SER A 65 -8.82 -0.01 -14.04
CA SER A 65 -7.75 -1.00 -14.11
C SER A 65 -7.98 -2.12 -13.11
N TYR A 66 -7.67 -3.34 -13.52
CA TYR A 66 -7.87 -4.53 -12.70
C TYR A 66 -6.90 -5.65 -13.07
N GLY A 67 -6.66 -6.52 -12.10
CA GLY A 67 -5.86 -7.73 -12.27
C GLY A 67 -4.83 -7.92 -11.18
N LEU A 68 -3.90 -8.85 -11.43
CA LEU A 68 -2.76 -9.08 -10.56
C LEU A 68 -1.83 -7.87 -10.63
N GLY A 69 -1.51 -7.32 -9.48
CA GLY A 69 -0.47 -6.29 -9.31
C GLY A 69 0.92 -6.90 -9.23
N ASP A 70 1.89 -6.09 -8.84
CA ASP A 70 3.27 -6.56 -8.70
C ASP A 70 3.41 -7.49 -7.50
N VAL A 71 3.89 -8.70 -7.73
CA VAL A 71 4.14 -9.71 -6.70
C VAL A 71 5.35 -9.30 -5.87
N LEU A 72 5.24 -9.44 -4.56
CA LEU A 72 6.34 -9.23 -3.62
C LEU A 72 6.81 -10.58 -3.09
N LEU A 73 8.11 -10.82 -3.19
CA LEU A 73 8.79 -11.93 -2.54
C LEU A 73 9.66 -11.39 -1.42
N GLN A 74 9.64 -12.04 -0.26
CA GLN A 74 10.41 -11.60 0.91
C GLN A 74 10.98 -12.79 1.67
N ALA A 75 12.25 -12.68 2.06
CA ALA A 75 12.90 -13.55 3.03
C ALA A 75 13.07 -12.79 4.35
N ARG A 76 12.78 -13.44 5.47
CA ARG A 76 12.86 -12.88 6.82
C ARG A 76 13.66 -13.77 7.73
N ILE A 77 14.53 -13.17 8.53
CA ILE A 77 15.29 -13.84 9.57
C ILE A 77 14.99 -13.20 10.92
N GLN A 78 14.66 -14.04 11.90
CA GLN A 78 14.47 -13.60 13.28
C GLN A 78 15.72 -13.87 14.10
N ARG A 79 16.14 -12.88 14.89
CA ARG A 79 17.23 -12.99 15.87
C ARG A 79 16.81 -12.31 17.16
N THR A 80 17.23 -12.87 18.28
CA THR A 80 17.04 -12.25 19.59
C THR A 80 18.32 -11.53 19.98
N PHE A 81 18.19 -10.25 20.29
CA PHE A 81 19.30 -9.40 20.74
C PHE A 81 19.11 -9.04 22.21
N PHE A 82 20.21 -8.85 22.91
CA PHE A 82 20.22 -8.52 24.34
C PHE A 82 19.41 -9.51 25.20
N ASN A 83 19.37 -10.78 24.78
CA ASN A 83 18.67 -11.92 25.40
C ASN A 83 17.14 -11.82 25.51
N GLU A 84 16.52 -10.72 25.07
CA GLU A 84 15.06 -10.52 25.28
C GLU A 84 14.32 -9.92 24.08
N ILE A 85 14.98 -9.17 23.21
CA ILE A 85 14.31 -8.41 22.14
C ILE A 85 14.38 -9.17 20.82
N PRO A 86 13.26 -9.76 20.34
CA PRO A 86 13.23 -10.39 19.02
C PRO A 86 13.23 -9.31 17.93
N ILE A 87 14.17 -9.40 17.00
CA ILE A 87 14.23 -8.54 15.82
C ILE A 87 14.09 -9.42 14.58
N VAL A 88 13.19 -9.04 13.71
CA VAL A 88 12.98 -9.65 12.40
C VAL A 88 13.55 -8.74 11.32
N LEU A 89 14.53 -9.19 10.61
CA LEU A 89 15.09 -8.51 9.44
C LEU A 89 14.52 -9.15 8.17
N GLY A 90 14.09 -8.33 7.24
CA GLY A 90 13.53 -8.79 5.97
C GLY A 90 14.22 -8.14 4.79
N ILE A 91 14.50 -8.95 3.78
CA ILE A 91 14.91 -8.52 2.45
C ILE A 91 13.94 -9.08 1.43
N GLY A 92 13.55 -8.29 0.45
CA GLY A 92 12.61 -8.73 -0.55
C GLY A 92 12.78 -8.02 -1.87
N VAL A 93 11.95 -8.43 -2.82
CA VAL A 93 11.88 -7.84 -4.15
C VAL A 93 10.43 -7.77 -4.59
N LYS A 94 10.03 -6.60 -5.07
CA LYS A 94 8.79 -6.41 -5.82
C LYS A 94 9.09 -6.69 -7.30
N LEU A 95 8.37 -7.63 -7.88
CA LEU A 95 8.48 -7.99 -9.29
C LEU A 95 7.65 -7.04 -10.16
N SER A 96 7.96 -6.98 -11.46
CA SER A 96 7.24 -6.13 -12.43
C SER A 96 6.24 -6.93 -13.25
N ASN A 97 5.41 -7.73 -12.61
CA ASN A 97 4.48 -8.62 -13.32
C ASN A 97 3.05 -8.07 -13.42
N GLY A 98 2.74 -6.98 -12.73
CA GLY A 98 1.46 -6.28 -12.87
C GLY A 98 1.38 -5.53 -14.22
N LYS A 99 0.17 -5.44 -14.77
CA LYS A 99 -0.06 -4.72 -16.04
C LYS A 99 0.17 -3.22 -15.85
N ILE A 100 0.82 -2.59 -16.85
CA ILE A 100 1.12 -1.15 -16.91
C ILE A 100 0.63 -0.49 -18.20
N ASN A 101 -0.16 -1.21 -18.99
CA ASN A 101 -0.67 -0.78 -20.29
C ASN A 101 -2.20 -0.80 -20.38
N MET A 102 -2.86 -0.66 -19.21
CA MET A 102 -4.32 -0.53 -19.18
C MET A 102 -4.75 0.77 -19.83
N THR A 103 -5.83 0.72 -20.57
CA THR A 103 -6.39 1.83 -21.32
C THR A 103 -7.74 2.26 -20.76
N ASP A 104 -8.14 3.48 -21.07
CA ASP A 104 -9.46 4.01 -20.76
C ASP A 104 -10.53 3.57 -21.79
N GLU A 105 -11.73 4.10 -21.68
CA GLU A 105 -12.85 3.85 -22.58
C GLU A 105 -12.60 4.32 -24.02
N PHE A 106 -11.60 5.15 -24.28
CA PHE A 106 -11.23 5.65 -25.60
C PHE A 106 -9.99 4.95 -26.18
N GLY A 107 -9.43 3.97 -25.45
CA GLY A 107 -8.24 3.24 -25.86
C GLY A 107 -6.92 3.97 -25.54
N GLU A 108 -6.97 5.11 -24.83
CA GLU A 108 -5.79 5.82 -24.38
C GLU A 108 -5.21 5.21 -23.10
N ARG A 109 -3.88 5.09 -23.02
CA ARG A 109 -3.23 4.55 -21.81
C ARG A 109 -3.52 5.45 -20.60
N ILE A 110 -4.05 4.86 -19.54
CA ILE A 110 -4.28 5.58 -18.29
C ILE A 110 -2.97 5.86 -17.57
N SER A 111 -2.96 6.89 -16.73
CA SER A 111 -1.78 7.35 -15.98
C SER A 111 -1.20 6.25 -15.09
N ASP A 112 0.13 6.27 -14.88
CA ASP A 112 0.88 5.25 -14.16
C ASP A 112 0.34 4.97 -12.75
N ASN A 113 -0.09 5.97 -12.02
CA ASN A 113 -0.66 5.84 -10.68
C ASN A 113 -2.01 5.10 -10.62
N LEU A 114 -2.67 4.91 -11.74
CA LEU A 114 -3.92 4.14 -11.87
C LEU A 114 -3.68 2.75 -12.48
N GLN A 115 -2.46 2.40 -12.84
CA GLN A 115 -2.10 1.07 -13.31
C GLN A 115 -2.05 0.07 -12.13
N VAL A 116 -2.26 -1.22 -12.38
CA VAL A 116 -2.16 -2.24 -11.33
C VAL A 116 -0.72 -2.63 -11.02
N GLY A 117 0.19 -2.49 -11.98
CA GLY A 117 1.63 -2.70 -11.83
C GLY A 117 2.44 -1.42 -11.94
N THR A 118 3.71 -1.49 -11.62
CA THR A 118 4.66 -0.38 -11.72
C THR A 118 5.60 -0.50 -12.92
N GLY A 119 5.81 -1.73 -13.41
CA GLY A 119 6.74 -2.02 -14.50
C GLY A 119 8.22 -2.00 -14.09
N THR A 120 8.51 -1.95 -12.80
CA THR A 120 9.88 -1.95 -12.27
C THR A 120 10.07 -3.05 -11.24
N VAL A 121 11.30 -3.56 -11.14
CA VAL A 121 11.70 -4.50 -10.09
C VAL A 121 12.37 -3.70 -8.99
N ASP A 122 11.77 -3.67 -7.79
CA ASP A 122 12.23 -2.82 -6.70
C ASP A 122 12.63 -3.64 -5.47
N PRO A 123 13.83 -3.44 -4.90
CA PRO A 123 14.22 -4.05 -3.65
C PRO A 123 13.40 -3.50 -2.47
N ILE A 124 13.19 -4.37 -1.50
CA ILE A 124 12.47 -4.09 -0.28
C ILE A 124 13.31 -4.50 0.92
N LEU A 125 13.36 -3.63 1.90
CA LEU A 125 14.00 -3.90 3.18
C LEU A 125 12.99 -3.68 4.31
N SER A 126 13.08 -4.50 5.35
CA SER A 126 12.25 -4.33 6.54
C SER A 126 12.99 -4.71 7.81
N ILE A 127 12.61 -4.03 8.87
CA ILE A 127 12.97 -4.39 10.25
C ILE A 127 11.72 -4.31 11.09
N TYR A 128 11.51 -5.29 11.94
CA TYR A 128 10.35 -5.37 12.80
C TYR A 128 10.73 -5.99 14.14
N SER A 129 10.07 -5.56 15.21
CA SER A 129 10.19 -6.13 16.55
C SER A 129 8.82 -6.19 17.22
N SER A 130 8.63 -7.19 18.08
CA SER A 130 7.41 -7.33 18.88
C SER A 130 7.77 -7.86 20.25
N GLN A 131 7.15 -7.31 21.28
CA GLN A 131 7.37 -7.71 22.68
C GLN A 131 6.06 -7.90 23.42
N ASP A 132 5.94 -9.04 24.08
CA ASP A 132 4.80 -9.36 24.91
C ASP A 132 4.99 -8.76 26.31
N ILE A 133 4.00 -7.99 26.76
CA ILE A 133 3.94 -7.38 28.09
C ILE A 133 2.63 -7.79 28.74
N LYS A 134 2.60 -8.97 29.33
CA LYS A 134 1.38 -9.58 29.90
C LYS A 134 0.28 -9.78 28.84
N LYS A 135 -0.83 -9.02 28.94
CA LYS A 135 -1.94 -9.01 27.97
C LYS A 135 -1.72 -8.02 26.82
N LEU A 136 -0.65 -7.26 26.84
CA LEU A 136 -0.32 -6.29 25.81
C LEU A 136 0.80 -6.82 24.92
N VAL A 137 0.70 -6.55 23.63
CA VAL A 137 1.77 -6.78 22.66
C VAL A 137 2.14 -5.45 22.05
N LEU A 138 3.35 -4.99 22.37
CA LEU A 138 3.93 -3.80 21.73
C LEU A 138 4.77 -4.25 20.55
N SER A 139 4.50 -3.69 19.39
CA SER A 139 5.28 -4.00 18.20
C SER A 139 5.53 -2.77 17.35
N GLY A 140 6.58 -2.83 16.53
CA GLY A 140 6.91 -1.74 15.63
C GLY A 140 7.89 -2.16 14.56
N GLY A 141 7.95 -1.37 13.50
CA GLY A 141 8.84 -1.68 12.39
C GLY A 141 8.95 -0.59 11.35
N VAL A 142 9.89 -0.82 10.46
CA VAL A 142 10.16 0.00 9.28
C VAL A 142 10.17 -0.90 8.06
N PHE A 143 9.50 -0.45 7.04
CA PHE A 143 9.46 -1.07 5.72
C PHE A 143 9.87 -0.04 4.68
N THR A 144 10.73 -0.42 3.75
CA THR A 144 11.21 0.49 2.71
C THR A 144 11.16 -0.19 1.35
N ARG A 145 10.66 0.53 0.34
CA ARG A 145 10.72 0.17 -1.07
C ARG A 145 11.61 1.18 -1.80
N ILE A 146 12.63 0.68 -2.48
CA ILE A 146 13.58 1.51 -3.22
C ILE A 146 13.29 1.34 -4.71
N SER A 147 12.88 2.42 -5.38
CA SER A 147 12.65 2.41 -6.82
C SER A 147 13.99 2.39 -7.57
N THR A 148 14.21 1.36 -8.40
CA THR A 148 15.50 1.15 -9.06
C THR A 148 15.62 1.83 -10.41
N GLY A 149 14.48 2.14 -11.09
CA GLY A 149 14.56 2.67 -12.45
C GLY A 149 13.22 3.15 -12.98
N GLU A 150 13.23 3.51 -14.25
CA GLU A 150 12.04 3.87 -15.01
C GLU A 150 11.40 2.63 -15.64
N ASN A 151 10.08 2.65 -15.76
CA ASN A 151 9.37 1.65 -16.55
C ASN A 151 9.52 1.95 -18.06
N ILE A 152 8.98 1.08 -18.92
CA ILE A 152 9.07 1.22 -20.39
C ILE A 152 8.41 2.49 -20.93
N TYR A 153 7.64 3.21 -20.13
CA TYR A 153 7.01 4.49 -20.47
C TYR A 153 7.77 5.70 -19.90
N GLY A 154 8.98 5.48 -19.38
CA GLY A 154 9.81 6.55 -18.82
C GLY A 154 9.32 7.08 -17.46
N TYR A 155 8.49 6.30 -16.74
CA TYR A 155 7.99 6.69 -15.44
C TYR A 155 8.75 5.96 -14.33
N LYS A 156 9.26 6.71 -13.37
CA LYS A 156 9.94 6.22 -12.16
C LYS A 156 9.14 6.60 -10.94
N TYR A 157 8.72 5.59 -10.19
CA TYR A 157 8.04 5.79 -8.91
C TYR A 157 9.01 6.32 -7.84
N GLY A 158 8.50 7.08 -6.90
CA GLY A 158 9.26 7.50 -5.72
C GLY A 158 9.61 6.34 -4.79
N ASN A 159 10.64 6.52 -3.97
CA ASN A 159 10.92 5.62 -2.87
C ASN A 159 9.88 5.77 -1.78
N GLU A 160 9.62 4.70 -1.04
CA GLU A 160 8.67 4.69 0.07
C GLU A 160 9.32 4.17 1.34
N ILE A 161 9.05 4.85 2.44
CA ILE A 161 9.42 4.40 3.79
C ILE A 161 8.14 4.43 4.62
N GLN A 162 7.80 3.30 5.20
CA GLN A 162 6.69 3.18 6.14
C GLN A 162 7.24 2.78 7.50
N THR A 163 6.88 3.54 8.53
CA THR A 163 7.12 3.18 9.93
C THR A 163 5.79 2.94 10.63
N LEU A 164 5.78 2.03 11.59
CA LEU A 164 4.60 1.74 12.37
C LEU A 164 4.96 1.41 13.83
N ILE A 165 4.05 1.76 14.73
CA ILE A 165 4.01 1.32 16.12
C ILE A 165 2.60 0.82 16.39
N ASN A 166 2.49 -0.34 16.98
CA ASN A 166 1.23 -1.00 17.25
C ASN A 166 1.18 -1.50 18.69
N LEU A 167 0.04 -1.34 19.32
CA LEU A 167 -0.26 -1.84 20.65
C LEU A 167 -1.53 -2.69 20.58
N ASP A 168 -1.36 -3.98 20.83
CA ASP A 168 -2.46 -4.94 20.89
C ASP A 168 -2.77 -5.31 22.32
N TYR A 169 -4.05 -5.51 22.60
CA TYR A 169 -4.56 -6.09 23.82
C TYR A 169 -5.19 -7.44 23.53
N ILE A 170 -4.68 -8.48 24.18
CA ILE A 170 -5.16 -9.85 24.04
C ILE A 170 -5.97 -10.17 25.30
N GLU A 171 -7.32 -10.10 25.17
CA GLU A 171 -8.21 -10.38 26.30
C GLU A 171 -8.16 -11.85 26.70
N ASN A 172 -8.29 -12.73 25.70
CA ASN A 172 -8.25 -14.17 25.87
C ASN A 172 -7.77 -14.83 24.57
N HIS A 173 -7.79 -16.17 24.54
CA HIS A 173 -7.38 -16.91 23.33
C HIS A 173 -8.28 -16.67 22.11
N LEU A 174 -9.47 -16.09 22.28
CA LEU A 174 -10.44 -15.94 21.20
C LEU A 174 -10.53 -14.50 20.66
N LEU A 175 -10.27 -13.48 21.49
CA LEU A 175 -10.50 -12.09 21.14
C LEU A 175 -9.28 -11.23 21.42
N TYR A 176 -8.90 -10.41 20.44
CA TYR A 176 -7.89 -9.35 20.57
C TYR A 176 -8.33 -8.08 19.86
N GLY A 177 -7.76 -6.98 20.26
CA GLY A 177 -7.95 -5.69 19.60
C GLY A 177 -6.73 -4.82 19.79
N GLY A 178 -6.61 -3.77 19.00
CA GLY A 178 -5.43 -2.91 19.09
C GLY A 178 -5.55 -1.61 18.33
N VAL A 179 -4.52 -0.81 18.50
CA VAL A 179 -4.35 0.46 17.81
C VAL A 179 -2.94 0.53 17.23
N GLN A 180 -2.83 1.10 16.04
CA GLN A 180 -1.58 1.31 15.34
C GLN A 180 -1.49 2.75 14.87
N VAL A 181 -0.34 3.37 15.08
CA VAL A 181 0.05 4.61 14.41
C VAL A 181 1.07 4.25 13.34
N SER A 182 0.86 4.74 12.13
CA SER A 182 1.81 4.56 11.04
C SER A 182 2.11 5.87 10.33
N HIS A 183 3.34 5.97 9.84
CA HIS A 183 3.84 7.07 9.04
C HIS A 183 4.30 6.52 7.69
N LEU A 184 3.85 7.13 6.62
CA LEU A 184 4.27 6.86 5.24
C LEU A 184 4.94 8.09 4.68
N LEU A 185 6.19 7.94 4.26
CA LEU A 185 6.95 8.94 3.52
C LEU A 185 7.19 8.41 2.11
N SER A 186 6.78 9.17 1.10
CA SER A 186 7.06 8.89 -0.31
C SER A 186 7.83 10.03 -0.94
N THR A 187 8.91 9.74 -1.63
CA THR A 187 9.57 10.74 -2.47
C THR A 187 8.74 11.02 -3.73
N ARG A 188 9.06 12.09 -4.43
CA ARG A 188 8.38 12.42 -5.70
C ARG A 188 8.67 11.38 -6.76
N ASP A 189 7.70 11.17 -7.64
CA ASP A 189 7.87 10.39 -8.85
C ASP A 189 8.58 11.23 -9.93
N TYR A 190 9.11 10.56 -10.94
CA TYR A 190 9.77 11.18 -12.09
C TYR A 190 9.16 10.64 -13.39
N TYR A 191 9.09 11.44 -14.42
CA TYR A 191 8.61 11.05 -15.74
C TYR A 191 9.43 11.73 -16.83
N GLU A 192 9.43 11.13 -18.04
CA GLU A 192 10.09 11.66 -19.22
C GLU A 192 11.48 12.25 -18.97
N TYR A 193 12.50 11.42 -18.91
CA TYR A 193 13.91 11.85 -18.81
C TYR A 193 14.24 12.64 -17.52
N GLY A 194 13.67 12.24 -16.41
CA GLY A 194 14.00 12.80 -15.10
C GLY A 194 13.24 14.06 -14.70
N LYS A 195 12.17 14.44 -15.42
CA LYS A 195 11.27 15.49 -14.95
C LYS A 195 10.53 15.04 -13.70
N ILE A 196 10.53 15.89 -12.68
CA ILE A 196 9.88 15.62 -11.40
C ILE A 196 8.35 15.75 -11.54
N SER A 197 7.61 14.71 -11.14
CA SER A 197 6.17 14.81 -10.96
C SER A 197 5.87 15.64 -9.71
N ARG A 198 5.27 16.81 -9.89
CA ARG A 198 4.95 17.71 -8.77
C ARG A 198 3.84 17.18 -7.90
N ASP A 199 2.91 16.42 -8.48
CA ASP A 199 1.68 15.93 -7.86
C ASP A 199 1.86 14.57 -7.16
N ARG A 200 3.10 14.16 -6.85
CA ARG A 200 3.38 12.86 -6.24
C ARG A 200 4.36 12.98 -5.10
N GLY A 201 4.24 12.02 -4.16
CA GLY A 201 5.02 12.01 -2.94
C GLY A 201 4.43 12.89 -1.84
N GLY A 202 5.08 12.88 -0.69
CA GLY A 202 4.64 13.56 0.53
C GLY A 202 4.67 12.62 1.73
N GLU A 203 4.11 13.06 2.82
CA GLU A 203 4.04 12.29 4.06
C GLU A 203 2.60 12.18 4.57
N SER A 204 2.32 11.07 5.22
CA SER A 204 1.01 10.80 5.80
C SER A 204 1.14 10.06 7.12
N TYR A 205 0.36 10.45 8.09
CA TYR A 205 0.21 9.79 9.37
C TYR A 205 -1.18 9.19 9.47
N PHE A 206 -1.28 7.95 9.88
CA PHE A 206 -2.53 7.22 9.99
C PHE A 206 -2.70 6.64 11.38
N LEU A 207 -3.95 6.60 11.83
CA LEU A 207 -4.40 5.82 12.97
C LEU A 207 -5.20 4.63 12.45
N THR A 208 -4.85 3.44 12.91
CA THR A 208 -5.58 2.21 12.59
C THR A 208 -6.09 1.57 13.87
N GLY A 209 -7.40 1.37 13.94
CA GLY A 209 -8.01 0.51 14.93
C GLY A 209 -8.17 -0.90 14.36
N LYS A 210 -7.97 -1.91 15.17
CA LYS A 210 -8.17 -3.31 14.78
C LYS A 210 -8.91 -4.12 15.84
N ILE A 211 -9.65 -5.10 15.38
CA ILE A 211 -10.28 -6.14 16.18
C ILE A 211 -10.12 -7.47 15.45
N GLY A 212 -9.82 -8.51 16.20
CA GLY A 212 -9.66 -9.83 15.63
C GLY A 212 -10.12 -10.93 16.57
N THR A 213 -10.35 -12.09 16.00
CA THR A 213 -10.77 -13.28 16.72
C THR A 213 -10.08 -14.52 16.17
N LYS A 214 -9.70 -15.42 17.05
CA LYS A 214 -9.28 -16.78 16.70
C LYS A 214 -10.51 -17.66 16.64
N ALA A 215 -10.95 -18.00 15.44
CA ALA A 215 -12.11 -18.87 15.23
C ALA A 215 -11.78 -20.34 15.56
N THR A 216 -10.53 -20.75 15.29
CA THR A 216 -9.95 -22.04 15.69
C THR A 216 -8.46 -21.85 16.03
N ASP A 217 -7.77 -22.88 16.50
CA ASP A 217 -6.32 -22.81 16.77
C ASP A 217 -5.51 -22.40 15.52
N ASN A 218 -6.04 -22.69 14.34
CA ASN A 218 -5.36 -22.47 13.06
C ASN A 218 -5.97 -21.33 12.23
N LEU A 219 -7.11 -20.74 12.61
CA LEU A 219 -7.82 -19.76 11.80
C LEU A 219 -8.14 -18.50 12.61
N ASP A 220 -7.58 -17.39 12.17
CA ASP A 220 -7.86 -16.05 12.70
C ASP A 220 -8.63 -15.22 11.68
N PHE A 221 -9.47 -14.31 12.17
CA PHE A 221 -10.08 -13.23 11.40
C PHE A 221 -9.72 -11.89 12.02
N GLU A 222 -9.50 -10.91 11.20
CA GLU A 222 -9.20 -9.54 11.62
C GLU A 222 -9.94 -8.52 10.74
N MET A 223 -10.40 -7.46 11.38
CA MET A 223 -10.94 -6.27 10.72
C MET A 223 -10.16 -5.06 11.19
N THR A 224 -9.76 -4.20 10.25
CA THR A 224 -9.10 -2.94 10.55
C THR A 224 -9.83 -1.76 9.91
N LEU A 225 -9.79 -0.63 10.60
CA LEU A 225 -10.20 0.68 10.08
C LEU A 225 -9.04 1.65 10.22
N GLN A 226 -8.51 2.09 9.10
CA GLN A 226 -7.44 3.09 9.04
C GLN A 226 -8.00 4.43 8.60
N MET A 227 -7.63 5.49 9.33
CA MET A 227 -7.98 6.86 9.02
C MET A 227 -6.75 7.77 9.05
N PRO A 228 -6.67 8.81 8.21
CA PRO A 228 -5.57 9.76 8.26
C PRO A 228 -5.69 10.65 9.50
N LEU A 229 -4.57 10.83 10.20
CA LEU A 229 -4.41 11.86 11.23
C LEU A 229 -3.91 13.17 10.61
N HIS A 230 -2.96 13.04 9.69
CA HIS A 230 -2.37 14.17 8.98
C HIS A 230 -1.85 13.70 7.62
N GLN A 231 -2.02 14.53 6.60
CA GLN A 231 -1.48 14.29 5.26
C GLN A 231 -0.91 15.60 4.71
N ASN A 232 0.39 15.59 4.45
CA ASN A 232 1.12 16.67 3.79
C ASN A 232 1.60 16.15 2.44
N LEU A 233 0.70 16.22 1.46
CA LEU A 233 0.90 15.71 0.11
C LEU A 233 1.34 16.83 -0.83
N ASN A 234 2.20 16.51 -1.79
CA ASN A 234 2.62 17.47 -2.79
C ASN A 234 1.46 17.80 -3.75
N GLU A 235 1.16 19.07 -3.88
CA GLU A 235 0.17 19.65 -4.83
C GLU A 235 -1.19 18.92 -4.88
N SER A 236 -1.69 18.56 -6.06
CA SER A 236 -3.07 18.12 -6.32
C SER A 236 -3.30 16.62 -6.15
N GLN A 237 -2.74 15.98 -5.12
CA GLN A 237 -2.96 14.56 -4.87
C GLN A 237 -4.33 14.29 -4.24
N LEU A 238 -4.89 13.12 -4.56
CA LEU A 238 -6.10 12.64 -3.89
C LEU A 238 -5.77 12.16 -2.47
N VAL A 239 -6.47 12.68 -1.49
CA VAL A 239 -6.40 12.25 -0.10
C VAL A 239 -7.19 10.95 0.09
N SER A 240 -6.64 10.02 0.87
CA SER A 240 -7.36 8.82 1.29
C SER A 240 -8.16 9.13 2.56
N PRO A 241 -9.50 9.09 2.53
CA PRO A 241 -10.30 9.45 3.70
C PRO A 241 -10.27 8.34 4.77
N PHE A 242 -10.39 7.10 4.37
CA PHE A 242 -10.30 5.93 5.25
C PHE A 242 -10.08 4.67 4.42
N ILE A 243 -9.57 3.61 5.08
CA ILE A 243 -9.39 2.27 4.49
C ILE A 243 -9.98 1.25 5.46
N ILE A 244 -10.87 0.38 4.96
CA ILE A 244 -11.38 -0.77 5.70
C ILE A 244 -10.72 -2.01 5.13
N GLN A 245 -10.21 -2.88 6.01
CA GLN A 245 -9.61 -4.14 5.60
C GLN A 245 -10.22 -5.28 6.41
N PHE A 246 -10.41 -6.41 5.73
CA PHE A 246 -10.78 -7.69 6.33
C PHE A 246 -9.70 -8.70 5.99
N GLY A 247 -9.21 -9.39 6.97
CA GLY A 247 -8.18 -10.40 6.82
C GLY A 247 -8.59 -11.71 7.44
N SER A 248 -8.04 -12.80 6.91
CA SER A 248 -8.03 -14.10 7.56
C SER A 248 -6.64 -14.71 7.45
N LEU A 249 -6.19 -15.37 8.52
CA LEU A 249 -4.93 -16.09 8.55
C LEU A 249 -5.20 -17.54 8.89
N TYR A 250 -4.79 -18.44 8.00
CA TYR A 250 -4.83 -19.88 8.25
C TYR A 250 -3.41 -20.43 8.37
N ARG A 251 -3.15 -21.19 9.44
CA ARG A 251 -1.85 -21.84 9.69
C ARG A 251 -1.95 -23.31 9.36
N PHE A 252 -1.06 -23.79 8.49
CA PHE A 252 -0.91 -25.20 8.14
C PHE A 252 0.20 -25.83 8.98
N GLY A 253 -0.07 -26.99 9.54
CA GLY A 253 0.91 -27.74 10.32
C GLY A 253 1.11 -27.18 11.73
N THR A 254 0.98 -27.99 12.69
CA THR A 254 1.44 -27.85 14.07
C THR A 254 2.63 -28.75 14.29
#